data_d6d423b06562b15dbec845b32267890c
#
_entry.id   d6d423b06562b15dbec845b32267890c
#
_cell.length_a   1.000
_cell.length_b   1.000
_cell.length_c   1.000
_cell.angle_alpha   90.00
_cell.angle_beta   90.00
_cell.angle_gamma   90.00
#
_symmetry.space_group_name_H-M   'P 1'
#
loop_
_entity.id
_entity.type
_entity.pdbx_description
1 polymer ?
#
loop_
_entity_poly.entity_id
_entity_poly.type
_entity_poly.pdbx_seq_one_letter_code
_entity_poly.pdbx_strand_id
1 'polypeptide(L)'
;MTSVGLGATSLSASTPGATSTPQIAGRKILIAGGGFGTTFIRYMASLTGKQRPRICYLPTATADNESSIIRWYQNCAPLDVVPLVQESFISSYRMDESWEDVFLSMDAIVVSGGNTLNQQAIWRVQGIDEVLRQAWDEGIVLGGASAGSLCWFEEGTTDSRPQEVSKIEGLGFLKGSHSPHYDSEAVRRPTYHRLIRSGELKPGYACDNDAGILFADNEVARVVHTRAEASVYHVSLEGGEIVETELPAERIERS
;
A
#
# COMPACT_ATOMS: atom_id res chain seq x y z
N MET A 1 64.98 11.41 -40.16
CA MET A 1 63.93 12.17 -39.49
C MET A 1 62.79 11.20 -39.17
N THR A 2 62.79 10.65 -37.95
CA THR A 2 61.84 9.62 -37.49
C THR A 2 60.84 10.30 -36.59
N SER A 3 59.58 10.26 -36.97
CA SER A 3 58.46 10.80 -36.22
C SER A 3 57.85 9.68 -35.30
N VAL A 4 57.86 9.95 -34.01
CA VAL A 4 57.26 9.07 -32.99
C VAL A 4 55.79 9.48 -32.77
N GLY A 5 54.87 8.56 -33.06
CA GLY A 5 53.46 8.77 -32.81
C GLY A 5 53.10 8.42 -31.33
N LEU A 6 52.54 9.38 -30.62
CA LEU A 6 51.99 9.19 -29.27
C LEU A 6 50.55 8.62 -29.40
N GLY A 7 50.37 7.38 -28.95
CA GLY A 7 49.05 6.76 -28.82
C GLY A 7 48.36 7.25 -27.55
N ALA A 8 47.21 7.88 -27.69
CA ALA A 8 46.32 8.24 -26.58
C ALA A 8 45.45 7.06 -26.21
N THR A 9 45.64 6.51 -25.00
CA THR A 9 44.80 5.47 -24.40
C THR A 9 43.58 6.14 -23.75
N SER A 10 42.41 5.94 -24.32
CA SER A 10 41.14 6.38 -23.71
C SER A 10 40.73 5.41 -22.60
N LEU A 11 40.74 5.90 -21.38
CA LEU A 11 40.12 5.21 -20.23
C LEU A 11 38.60 5.40 -20.31
N SER A 12 37.91 4.34 -20.64
CA SER A 12 36.44 4.29 -20.51
C SER A 12 36.07 4.14 -19.03
N ALA A 13 35.46 5.17 -18.46
CA ALA A 13 34.85 5.10 -17.14
C ALA A 13 33.58 4.23 -17.23
N SER A 14 33.61 3.06 -16.61
CA SER A 14 32.44 2.25 -16.41
C SER A 14 31.54 2.90 -15.35
N THR A 15 30.36 3.33 -15.76
CA THR A 15 29.27 3.77 -14.87
C THR A 15 28.86 2.62 -13.94
N PRO A 16 28.74 2.83 -12.61
CA PRO A 16 28.26 1.79 -11.73
C PRO A 16 26.82 1.41 -12.12
N GLY A 17 26.60 0.13 -12.44
CA GLY A 17 25.29 -0.40 -12.80
C GLY A 17 24.29 -0.16 -11.67
N ALA A 18 23.15 0.42 -12.02
CA ALA A 18 21.98 0.45 -11.16
C ALA A 18 21.63 -1.00 -10.79
N THR A 19 21.68 -1.34 -9.53
CA THR A 19 21.21 -2.61 -9.01
C THR A 19 19.70 -2.69 -9.27
N SER A 20 19.31 -3.42 -10.30
CA SER A 20 17.90 -3.68 -10.59
C SER A 20 17.31 -4.46 -9.42
N THR A 21 16.33 -3.87 -8.72
CA THR A 21 15.52 -4.60 -7.73
C THR A 21 14.96 -5.85 -8.41
N PRO A 22 15.09 -7.05 -7.84
CA PRO A 22 14.53 -8.26 -8.43
C PRO A 22 13.05 -8.07 -8.71
N GLN A 23 12.63 -8.32 -9.95
CA GLN A 23 11.24 -8.15 -10.34
C GLN A 23 10.40 -9.23 -9.64
N ILE A 24 9.56 -8.81 -8.69
CA ILE A 24 8.64 -9.70 -7.97
C ILE A 24 7.49 -10.04 -8.93
N ALA A 25 7.33 -11.34 -9.20
CA ALA A 25 6.24 -11.85 -10.02
C ALA A 25 4.92 -11.87 -9.23
N GLY A 26 3.79 -11.94 -9.93
CA GLY A 26 2.46 -11.99 -9.32
C GLY A 26 1.79 -10.63 -9.20
N ARG A 27 0.51 -10.66 -8.80
CA ARG A 27 -0.31 -9.47 -8.53
C ARG A 27 0.13 -8.85 -7.22
N LYS A 28 0.30 -7.53 -7.19
CA LYS A 28 0.96 -6.86 -6.05
C LYS A 28 -0.01 -5.99 -5.28
N ILE A 29 0.06 -6.11 -3.94
CA ILE A 29 -0.57 -5.17 -3.01
C ILE A 29 0.49 -4.74 -1.98
N LEU A 30 0.75 -3.43 -1.88
CA LEU A 30 1.63 -2.84 -0.88
C LEU A 30 0.80 -2.16 0.20
N ILE A 31 0.79 -2.73 1.39
CA ILE A 31 0.09 -2.16 2.54
C ILE A 31 1.05 -1.49 3.52
N ALA A 32 0.54 -0.52 4.30
CA ALA A 32 1.25 0.01 5.47
C ALA A 32 0.27 0.23 6.63
N GLY A 33 0.74 0.12 7.87
CA GLY A 33 -0.08 0.40 9.06
C GLY A 33 -0.51 1.87 9.13
N GLY A 34 0.38 2.78 8.75
CA GLY A 34 0.16 4.22 8.60
C GLY A 34 1.36 4.84 7.89
N GLY A 35 1.26 6.10 7.48
CA GLY A 35 2.43 6.81 6.95
C GLY A 35 2.78 6.51 5.49
N PHE A 36 1.82 6.38 4.58
CA PHE A 36 2.06 6.13 3.14
C PHE A 36 2.51 7.42 2.43
N GLY A 37 3.71 7.90 2.78
CA GLY A 37 4.32 9.11 2.22
C GLY A 37 5.25 8.85 1.03
N THR A 38 6.08 9.85 0.69
CA THR A 38 6.99 9.86 -0.46
C THR A 38 7.81 8.57 -0.61
N THR A 39 8.34 8.02 0.48
CA THR A 39 9.17 6.81 0.45
C THR A 39 8.37 5.57 0.04
N PHE A 40 7.17 5.38 0.59
CA PHE A 40 6.29 4.28 0.18
C PHE A 40 5.80 4.44 -1.26
N ILE A 41 5.48 5.68 -1.69
CA ILE A 41 5.07 5.95 -3.08
C ILE A 41 6.21 5.64 -4.05
N ARG A 42 7.45 6.04 -3.73
CA ARG A 42 8.64 5.70 -4.52
C ARG A 42 8.83 4.18 -4.62
N TYR A 43 8.72 3.48 -3.50
CA TYR A 43 8.82 2.02 -3.48
C TYR A 43 7.72 1.39 -4.34
N MET A 44 6.49 1.83 -4.21
CA MET A 44 5.36 1.37 -5.03
C MET A 44 5.59 1.65 -6.53
N ALA A 45 6.09 2.83 -6.88
CA ALA A 45 6.46 3.17 -8.26
C ALA A 45 7.48 2.18 -8.84
N SER A 46 8.48 1.78 -8.04
CA SER A 46 9.50 0.79 -8.48
C SER A 46 8.91 -0.59 -8.76
N LEU A 47 7.79 -0.96 -8.11
CA LEU A 47 7.12 -2.24 -8.30
C LEU A 47 6.37 -2.34 -9.63
N THR A 48 6.09 -1.22 -10.29
CA THR A 48 5.39 -1.17 -11.58
C THR A 48 6.28 -1.58 -12.76
N GLY A 49 7.60 -1.49 -12.59
CA GLY A 49 8.58 -1.70 -13.67
C GLY A 49 8.59 -0.59 -14.72
N LYS A 50 7.86 0.50 -14.52
CA LYS A 50 7.83 1.67 -15.42
C LYS A 50 8.81 2.72 -14.95
N GLN A 51 9.41 3.46 -15.88
CA GLN A 51 10.30 4.57 -15.56
C GLN A 51 9.54 5.74 -14.92
N ARG A 52 8.37 6.08 -15.47
CA ARG A 52 7.51 7.16 -15.00
C ARG A 52 6.06 6.68 -14.90
N PRO A 53 5.71 5.90 -13.86
CA PRO A 53 4.39 5.30 -13.74
C PRO A 53 3.28 6.31 -13.49
N ARG A 54 2.10 6.01 -14.01
CA ARG A 54 0.84 6.71 -13.70
C ARG A 54 0.29 6.12 -12.40
N ILE A 55 0.21 6.94 -11.36
CA ILE A 55 -0.26 6.50 -10.04
C ILE A 55 -1.49 7.31 -9.65
N CYS A 56 -2.62 6.62 -9.53
CA CYS A 56 -3.88 7.21 -9.09
C CYS A 56 -4.00 7.16 -7.57
N TYR A 57 -4.38 8.27 -6.95
CA TYR A 57 -4.80 8.34 -5.56
C TYR A 57 -6.32 8.33 -5.48
N LEU A 58 -6.87 7.44 -4.67
CA LEU A 58 -8.30 7.27 -4.45
C LEU A 58 -8.64 7.73 -3.03
N PRO A 59 -9.09 8.99 -2.83
CA PRO A 59 -9.28 9.60 -1.51
C PRO A 59 -10.64 9.32 -0.86
N THR A 60 -11.38 8.30 -1.29
CA THR A 60 -12.76 8.03 -0.83
C THR A 60 -12.88 7.94 0.68
N ALA A 61 -11.91 7.31 1.38
CA ALA A 61 -11.95 7.16 2.84
C ALA A 61 -11.88 8.49 3.60
N THR A 62 -11.38 9.57 2.97
CA THR A 62 -11.35 10.94 3.50
C THR A 62 -12.49 11.81 2.97
N ALA A 63 -13.47 11.22 2.29
CA ALA A 63 -14.54 11.95 1.59
C ALA A 63 -14.00 12.99 0.58
N ASP A 64 -12.99 12.57 -0.19
CA ASP A 64 -12.30 13.38 -1.20
C ASP A 64 -11.75 14.71 -0.65
N ASN A 65 -11.26 14.69 0.60
CA ASN A 65 -10.81 15.89 1.30
C ASN A 65 -9.62 16.56 0.59
N GLU A 66 -9.75 17.85 0.31
CA GLU A 66 -8.75 18.65 -0.42
C GLU A 66 -7.36 18.61 0.24
N SER A 67 -7.28 18.62 1.58
CA SER A 67 -5.99 18.56 2.28
C SER A 67 -5.25 17.25 2.03
N SER A 68 -5.97 16.13 1.88
CA SER A 68 -5.37 14.82 1.54
C SER A 68 -4.91 14.79 0.09
N ILE A 69 -5.66 15.42 -0.83
CA ILE A 69 -5.30 15.54 -2.25
C ILE A 69 -4.04 16.43 -2.40
N ILE A 70 -4.00 17.57 -1.71
CA ILE A 70 -2.82 18.44 -1.73
C ILE A 70 -1.59 17.70 -1.21
N ARG A 71 -1.73 16.97 -0.10
CA ARG A 71 -0.63 16.16 0.48
C ARG A 71 -0.16 15.06 -0.48
N TRP A 72 -1.06 14.44 -1.20
CA TRP A 72 -0.72 13.47 -2.24
C TRP A 72 0.21 14.08 -3.30
N TYR A 73 -0.16 15.23 -3.88
CA TYR A 73 0.68 15.91 -4.86
C TYR A 73 2.02 16.37 -4.26
N GLN A 74 2.04 16.85 -3.01
CA GLN A 74 3.28 17.21 -2.30
C GLN A 74 4.21 16.01 -2.13
N ASN A 75 3.68 14.84 -1.78
CA ASN A 75 4.45 13.62 -1.63
C ASN A 75 5.00 13.11 -2.98
N CYS A 76 4.28 13.32 -4.06
CA CYS A 76 4.69 12.93 -5.41
C CYS A 76 5.67 13.92 -6.06
N ALA A 77 5.69 15.19 -5.64
CA ALA A 77 6.49 16.25 -6.27
C ALA A 77 7.99 15.93 -6.45
N PRO A 78 8.68 15.25 -5.50
CA PRO A 78 10.09 14.88 -5.68
C PRO A 78 10.31 13.56 -6.45
N LEU A 79 9.25 12.95 -7.02
CA LEU A 79 9.31 11.64 -7.65
C LEU A 79 9.11 11.74 -9.17
N ASP A 80 9.74 10.85 -9.92
CA ASP A 80 9.47 10.71 -11.36
C ASP A 80 8.24 9.80 -11.59
N VAL A 81 7.06 10.35 -11.32
CA VAL A 81 5.76 9.71 -11.48
C VAL A 81 4.78 10.65 -12.16
N VAL A 82 3.68 10.13 -12.68
CA VAL A 82 2.52 10.92 -13.11
C VAL A 82 1.43 10.76 -12.06
N PRO A 83 1.29 11.69 -11.10
CA PRO A 83 0.28 11.60 -10.07
C PRO A 83 -1.09 12.01 -10.61
N LEU A 84 -2.08 11.18 -10.32
CA LEU A 84 -3.49 11.45 -10.62
C LEU A 84 -4.31 11.33 -9.32
N VAL A 85 -5.51 11.89 -9.33
CA VAL A 85 -6.49 11.76 -8.25
C VAL A 85 -7.83 11.43 -8.89
N GLN A 86 -8.49 10.43 -8.33
CA GLN A 86 -9.85 10.11 -8.72
C GLN A 86 -10.79 10.30 -7.53
N GLU A 87 -11.55 11.36 -7.58
CA GLU A 87 -12.62 11.64 -6.62
C GLU A 87 -13.82 10.72 -6.89
N SER A 88 -14.45 10.22 -5.84
CA SER A 88 -15.55 9.25 -5.93
C SER A 88 -16.71 9.55 -4.98
N PHE A 89 -16.54 10.48 -4.03
CA PHE A 89 -17.51 10.74 -2.99
C PHE A 89 -18.63 11.69 -3.45
N ILE A 90 -18.28 12.82 -4.08
CA ILE A 90 -19.25 13.82 -4.52
C ILE A 90 -19.12 14.11 -6.01
N SER A 91 -17.91 14.19 -6.54
CA SER A 91 -17.63 14.76 -7.87
C SER A 91 -17.71 13.74 -9.01
N SER A 92 -18.02 12.48 -8.73
CA SER A 92 -18.09 11.39 -9.74
C SER A 92 -19.06 11.69 -10.89
N TYR A 93 -20.14 12.45 -10.66
CA TYR A 93 -21.09 12.86 -11.71
C TYR A 93 -20.51 13.76 -12.80
N ARG A 94 -19.30 14.28 -12.60
CA ARG A 94 -18.57 15.12 -13.57
C ARG A 94 -17.64 14.33 -14.47
N MET A 95 -17.54 13.00 -14.24
CA MET A 95 -16.68 12.15 -15.04
C MET A 95 -17.26 11.96 -16.44
N ASP A 96 -16.37 12.07 -17.44
CA ASP A 96 -16.66 11.70 -18.84
C ASP A 96 -16.22 10.25 -19.14
N GLU A 97 -15.46 9.61 -18.24
CA GLU A 97 -14.90 8.28 -18.35
C GLU A 97 -15.52 7.34 -17.31
N SER A 98 -15.61 6.06 -17.62
CA SER A 98 -16.03 5.03 -16.66
C SER A 98 -14.95 4.78 -15.59
N TRP A 99 -15.30 4.07 -14.49
CA TRP A 99 -14.31 3.63 -13.50
C TRP A 99 -13.26 2.72 -14.13
N GLU A 100 -13.65 1.86 -15.08
CA GLU A 100 -12.77 0.99 -15.83
C GLU A 100 -11.76 1.79 -16.66
N ASP A 101 -12.22 2.77 -17.43
CA ASP A 101 -11.35 3.62 -18.26
C ASP A 101 -10.28 4.32 -17.41
N VAL A 102 -10.67 4.82 -16.24
CA VAL A 102 -9.75 5.51 -15.33
C VAL A 102 -8.77 4.52 -14.70
N PHE A 103 -9.28 3.50 -13.98
CA PHE A 103 -8.39 2.67 -13.14
C PHE A 103 -7.54 1.69 -13.96
N LEU A 104 -8.06 1.13 -15.05
CA LEU A 104 -7.28 0.19 -15.88
C LEU A 104 -6.22 0.90 -16.74
N SER A 105 -6.27 2.24 -16.84
CA SER A 105 -5.21 3.02 -17.50
C SER A 105 -4.04 3.37 -16.57
N MET A 106 -4.07 2.95 -15.29
CA MET A 106 -3.03 3.24 -14.30
C MET A 106 -1.98 2.13 -14.23
N ASP A 107 -0.80 2.47 -13.72
CA ASP A 107 0.24 1.50 -13.37
C ASP A 107 0.17 1.12 -11.88
N ALA A 108 -0.38 2.02 -11.06
CA ALA A 108 -0.61 1.78 -9.65
C ALA A 108 -1.79 2.60 -9.10
N ILE A 109 -2.44 2.11 -8.02
CA ILE A 109 -3.54 2.78 -7.34
C ILE A 109 -3.26 2.81 -5.83
N VAL A 110 -3.20 4.02 -5.25
CA VAL A 110 -3.00 4.26 -3.82
C VAL A 110 -4.31 4.67 -3.18
N VAL A 111 -4.74 3.91 -2.21
CA VAL A 111 -5.98 4.21 -1.46
C VAL A 111 -5.66 4.97 -0.18
N SER A 112 -6.45 6.00 0.11
CA SER A 112 -6.29 6.83 1.30
C SER A 112 -6.58 6.08 2.60
N GLY A 113 -5.95 6.51 3.70
CA GLY A 113 -6.47 6.27 5.04
C GLY A 113 -7.75 7.05 5.29
N GLY A 114 -8.44 6.76 6.40
CA GLY A 114 -9.69 7.42 6.79
C GLY A 114 -10.77 6.44 7.24
N ASN A 115 -12.02 6.69 6.89
CA ASN A 115 -13.15 5.85 7.30
C ASN A 115 -13.36 4.66 6.34
N THR A 116 -12.96 3.47 6.75
CA THR A 116 -13.06 2.24 5.94
C THR A 116 -14.51 1.84 5.63
N LEU A 117 -15.43 2.06 6.57
CA LEU A 117 -16.84 1.73 6.39
C LEU A 117 -17.47 2.55 5.26
N ASN A 118 -17.27 3.88 5.30
CA ASN A 118 -17.82 4.77 4.29
C ASN A 118 -17.19 4.51 2.92
N GLN A 119 -15.87 4.31 2.89
CA GLN A 119 -15.14 3.95 1.67
C GLN A 119 -15.75 2.72 0.98
N GLN A 120 -15.90 1.62 1.70
CA GLN A 120 -16.41 0.38 1.13
C GLN A 120 -17.89 0.46 0.75
N ALA A 121 -18.70 1.20 1.52
CA ALA A 121 -20.10 1.41 1.17
C ALA A 121 -20.25 2.13 -0.17
N ILE A 122 -19.46 3.18 -0.40
CA ILE A 122 -19.44 3.92 -1.67
C ILE A 122 -18.95 3.04 -2.80
N TRP A 123 -17.85 2.32 -2.60
CA TRP A 123 -17.27 1.47 -3.64
C TRP A 123 -18.21 0.37 -4.10
N ARG A 124 -18.84 -0.35 -3.15
CA ARG A 124 -19.80 -1.41 -3.48
C ARG A 124 -21.04 -0.90 -4.22
N VAL A 125 -21.54 0.29 -3.87
CA VAL A 125 -22.71 0.87 -4.53
C VAL A 125 -22.37 1.37 -5.93
N GLN A 126 -21.15 1.82 -6.17
CA GLN A 126 -20.68 2.34 -7.46
C GLN A 126 -19.96 1.31 -8.32
N GLY A 127 -19.72 0.09 -7.83
CA GLY A 127 -18.98 -0.96 -8.56
C GLY A 127 -17.47 -0.73 -8.64
N ILE A 128 -16.93 0.21 -7.85
CA ILE A 128 -15.49 0.53 -7.83
C ILE A 128 -14.66 -0.66 -7.34
N ASP A 129 -15.16 -1.41 -6.36
CA ASP A 129 -14.50 -2.59 -5.81
C ASP A 129 -14.32 -3.71 -6.86
N GLU A 130 -15.26 -3.89 -7.77
CA GLU A 130 -15.16 -4.83 -8.89
C GLU A 130 -14.07 -4.40 -9.87
N VAL A 131 -14.01 -3.12 -10.21
CA VAL A 131 -12.97 -2.58 -11.10
C VAL A 131 -11.58 -2.63 -10.46
N LEU A 132 -11.47 -2.39 -9.15
CA LEU A 132 -10.21 -2.55 -8.42
C LEU A 132 -9.75 -4.02 -8.39
N ARG A 133 -10.70 -4.97 -8.32
CA ARG A 133 -10.38 -6.40 -8.47
C ARG A 133 -9.82 -6.69 -9.86
N GLN A 134 -10.47 -6.20 -10.90
CA GLN A 134 -9.99 -6.34 -12.28
C GLN A 134 -8.60 -5.71 -12.45
N ALA A 135 -8.40 -4.49 -11.94
CA ALA A 135 -7.11 -3.81 -11.99
C ALA A 135 -5.99 -4.66 -11.36
N TRP A 136 -6.26 -5.27 -10.20
CA TRP A 136 -5.31 -6.18 -9.55
C TRP A 136 -5.03 -7.42 -10.39
N ASP A 137 -6.07 -8.04 -10.97
CA ASP A 137 -5.95 -9.23 -11.81
C ASP A 137 -5.16 -8.94 -13.12
N GLU A 138 -5.22 -7.71 -13.63
CA GLU A 138 -4.44 -7.22 -14.76
C GLU A 138 -3.00 -6.81 -14.39
N GLY A 139 -2.63 -6.87 -13.09
CA GLY A 139 -1.27 -6.61 -12.61
C GLY A 139 -0.98 -5.16 -12.22
N ILE A 140 -1.99 -4.31 -12.18
CA ILE A 140 -1.87 -2.94 -11.62
C ILE A 140 -1.55 -3.06 -10.13
N VAL A 141 -0.54 -2.33 -9.66
CA VAL A 141 -0.10 -2.39 -8.27
C VAL A 141 -1.10 -1.65 -7.38
N LEU A 142 -1.70 -2.33 -6.42
CA LEU A 142 -2.59 -1.70 -5.45
C LEU A 142 -1.86 -1.44 -4.14
N GLY A 143 -2.36 -0.49 -3.34
CA GLY A 143 -1.81 -0.27 -2.00
C GLY A 143 -2.45 0.89 -1.26
N GLY A 144 -1.86 1.19 -0.09
CA GLY A 144 -2.29 2.27 0.78
C GLY A 144 -2.01 1.98 2.24
N ALA A 145 -2.45 2.88 3.13
CA ALA A 145 -2.26 2.74 4.57
C ALA A 145 -3.57 2.91 5.33
N SER A 146 -3.62 2.37 6.56
CA SER A 146 -4.81 2.47 7.42
C SER A 146 -6.06 1.90 6.73
N ALA A 147 -7.11 2.68 6.48
CA ALA A 147 -8.25 2.24 5.68
C ALA A 147 -7.82 1.70 4.30
N GLY A 148 -6.81 2.32 3.68
CA GLY A 148 -6.26 1.90 2.39
C GLY A 148 -5.36 0.66 2.44
N SER A 149 -5.00 0.15 3.61
CA SER A 149 -4.39 -1.16 3.80
C SER A 149 -5.43 -2.20 4.19
N LEU A 150 -6.33 -1.82 5.09
CA LEU A 150 -7.33 -2.69 5.70
C LEU A 150 -8.34 -3.23 4.67
N CYS A 151 -8.75 -2.39 3.72
CA CYS A 151 -9.80 -2.72 2.75
C CYS A 151 -9.47 -3.95 1.88
N TRP A 152 -8.21 -4.30 1.69
CA TRP A 152 -7.81 -5.42 0.82
C TRP A 152 -8.01 -6.80 1.45
N PHE A 153 -8.04 -6.90 2.79
CA PHE A 153 -8.17 -8.16 3.49
C PHE A 153 -9.62 -8.68 3.53
N GLU A 154 -9.79 -9.92 3.95
CA GLU A 154 -11.13 -10.47 4.21
C GLU A 154 -11.80 -9.73 5.37
N GLU A 155 -11.02 -9.38 6.41
CA GLU A 155 -11.52 -8.72 7.61
C GLU A 155 -10.39 -8.02 8.40
N GLY A 156 -10.74 -7.28 9.43
CA GLY A 156 -9.76 -6.67 10.33
C GLY A 156 -10.34 -5.73 11.35
N THR A 157 -9.49 -4.87 11.94
CA THR A 157 -9.89 -3.92 12.97
C THR A 157 -9.99 -2.50 12.43
N THR A 158 -11.09 -1.84 12.73
CA THR A 158 -11.37 -0.46 12.31
C THR A 158 -11.87 0.40 13.46
N ASP A 159 -11.56 1.68 13.42
CA ASP A 159 -12.09 2.77 14.25
C ASP A 159 -13.20 3.57 13.53
N SER A 160 -13.73 3.05 12.44
CA SER A 160 -14.75 3.72 11.62
C SER A 160 -16.10 3.89 12.32
N ARG A 161 -16.32 3.21 13.45
CA ARG A 161 -17.52 3.36 14.28
C ARG A 161 -17.24 4.23 15.50
N PRO A 162 -18.25 4.97 16.01
CA PRO A 162 -18.06 5.78 17.20
C PRO A 162 -17.64 4.95 18.42
N GLN A 163 -16.69 5.48 19.20
CA GLN A 163 -16.29 5.01 20.54
C GLN A 163 -15.59 3.65 20.61
N GLU A 164 -15.42 2.93 19.51
CA GLU A 164 -14.80 1.59 19.57
C GLU A 164 -13.91 1.27 18.38
N VAL A 165 -12.89 0.45 18.64
CA VAL A 165 -12.21 -0.34 17.62
C VAL A 165 -12.96 -1.67 17.51
N SER A 166 -13.47 -1.97 16.31
CA SER A 166 -14.35 -3.10 16.07
C SER A 166 -13.96 -3.87 14.80
N LYS A 167 -14.55 -5.06 14.63
CA LYS A 167 -14.40 -5.85 13.41
C LYS A 167 -15.03 -5.14 12.21
N ILE A 168 -14.38 -5.26 11.06
CA ILE A 168 -14.91 -4.93 9.75
C ILE A 168 -14.58 -6.03 8.74
N GLU A 169 -15.49 -6.28 7.80
CA GLU A 169 -15.21 -7.09 6.62
C GLU A 169 -14.63 -6.21 5.51
N GLY A 170 -13.61 -6.72 4.81
CA GLY A 170 -12.95 -6.05 3.70
C GLY A 170 -13.43 -6.54 2.34
N LEU A 171 -12.59 -6.36 1.31
CA LEU A 171 -12.86 -6.78 -0.06
C LEU A 171 -12.40 -8.22 -0.34
N GLY A 172 -11.61 -8.82 0.55
CA GLY A 172 -11.13 -10.20 0.44
C GLY A 172 -10.17 -10.43 -0.74
N PHE A 173 -9.36 -9.43 -1.11
CA PHE A 173 -8.28 -9.63 -2.07
C PHE A 173 -7.14 -10.41 -1.43
N LEU A 174 -6.85 -10.10 -0.16
CA LEU A 174 -5.88 -10.79 0.69
C LEU A 174 -6.62 -11.61 1.75
N LYS A 175 -6.08 -12.80 2.02
CA LYS A 175 -6.64 -13.70 3.03
C LYS A 175 -6.30 -13.28 4.45
N GLY A 176 -7.15 -13.67 5.39
CA GLY A 176 -6.96 -13.43 6.81
C GLY A 176 -7.40 -12.04 7.22
N SER A 177 -6.81 -11.54 8.30
CA SER A 177 -7.19 -10.25 8.90
C SER A 177 -6.03 -9.26 8.95
N HIS A 178 -6.38 -7.96 9.11
CA HIS A 178 -5.38 -6.90 9.24
C HIS A 178 -5.72 -5.93 10.37
N SER A 179 -4.66 -5.49 11.09
CA SER A 179 -4.74 -4.45 12.11
C SER A 179 -3.69 -3.36 11.84
N PRO A 180 -4.07 -2.19 11.29
CA PRO A 180 -3.16 -1.06 11.11
C PRO A 180 -2.95 -0.31 12.44
N HIS A 181 -2.01 0.68 12.47
CA HIS A 181 -1.71 1.54 13.62
C HIS A 181 -1.38 0.79 14.92
N TYR A 182 -0.70 -0.35 14.79
CA TYR A 182 -0.56 -1.31 15.88
C TYR A 182 0.27 -0.81 17.06
N ASP A 183 1.23 0.09 16.82
CA ASP A 183 2.06 0.76 17.82
C ASP A 183 1.47 2.06 18.35
N SER A 184 0.64 2.75 17.57
CA SER A 184 0.26 4.13 17.85
C SER A 184 -1.10 4.29 18.52
N GLU A 185 -1.97 3.29 18.41
CA GLU A 185 -3.29 3.27 19.03
C GLU A 185 -3.35 2.23 20.14
N ALA A 186 -3.29 2.67 21.40
CA ALA A 186 -3.18 1.79 22.57
C ALA A 186 -4.26 0.70 22.67
N VAL A 187 -5.43 0.95 22.10
CA VAL A 187 -6.56 -0.02 22.10
C VAL A 187 -6.50 -1.03 20.96
N ARG A 188 -5.66 -0.80 19.95
CA ARG A 188 -5.63 -1.60 18.73
C ARG A 188 -5.15 -3.03 19.00
N ARG A 189 -3.97 -3.18 19.56
CA ARG A 189 -3.34 -4.47 19.87
C ARG A 189 -4.20 -5.35 20.80
N PRO A 190 -4.67 -4.89 21.97
CA PRO A 190 -5.52 -5.73 22.82
C PRO A 190 -6.86 -6.09 22.20
N THR A 191 -7.46 -5.21 21.38
CA THR A 191 -8.69 -5.51 20.66
C THR A 191 -8.46 -6.60 19.60
N TYR A 192 -7.38 -6.50 18.82
CA TYR A 192 -7.03 -7.48 17.80
C TYR A 192 -6.81 -8.86 18.41
N HIS A 193 -6.06 -8.94 19.53
CA HIS A 193 -5.85 -10.18 20.28
C HIS A 193 -7.18 -10.79 20.78
N ARG A 194 -8.04 -9.97 21.34
CA ARG A 194 -9.35 -10.41 21.84
C ARG A 194 -10.20 -11.02 20.72
N LEU A 195 -10.26 -10.35 19.57
CA LEU A 195 -11.07 -10.78 18.43
C LEU A 195 -10.54 -12.07 17.78
N ILE A 196 -9.21 -12.24 17.70
CA ILE A 196 -8.62 -13.51 17.23
C ILE A 196 -8.87 -14.63 18.25
N ARG A 197 -8.67 -14.36 19.55
CA ARG A 197 -8.89 -15.36 20.61
C ARG A 197 -10.35 -15.85 20.67
N SER A 198 -11.31 -14.96 20.44
CA SER A 198 -12.73 -15.32 20.40
C SER A 198 -13.16 -16.01 19.10
N GLY A 199 -12.29 -16.06 18.09
CA GLY A 199 -12.63 -16.57 16.76
C GLY A 199 -13.50 -15.62 15.92
N GLU A 200 -13.69 -14.37 16.38
CA GLU A 200 -14.38 -13.35 15.61
C GLU A 200 -13.55 -12.86 14.41
N LEU A 201 -12.22 -12.86 14.55
CA LEU A 201 -11.27 -12.59 13.47
C LEU A 201 -10.38 -13.81 13.21
N LYS A 202 -10.07 -14.02 11.94
CA LYS A 202 -9.04 -14.97 11.50
C LYS A 202 -7.65 -14.48 11.95
N PRO A 203 -6.64 -15.36 12.05
CA PRO A 203 -5.25 -14.97 12.09
C PRO A 203 -4.89 -14.04 10.94
N GLY A 204 -3.89 -13.17 11.13
CA GLY A 204 -3.49 -12.23 10.11
C GLY A 204 -2.32 -11.35 10.48
N TYR A 205 -2.27 -10.15 9.92
CA TYR A 205 -1.11 -9.27 10.00
C TYR A 205 -1.44 -7.97 10.74
N ALA A 206 -0.52 -7.54 11.58
CA ALA A 206 -0.56 -6.24 12.24
C ALA A 206 0.65 -5.41 11.83
N CYS A 207 0.43 -4.15 11.48
CA CYS A 207 1.50 -3.25 11.06
C CYS A 207 1.51 -1.99 11.93
N ASP A 208 2.71 -1.65 12.40
CA ASP A 208 2.97 -0.34 13.00
C ASP A 208 2.89 0.78 11.97
N ASN A 209 2.78 2.03 12.43
CA ASN A 209 3.00 3.17 11.55
C ASN A 209 4.40 3.11 10.95
N ASP A 210 4.54 3.49 9.68
CA ASP A 210 5.81 3.47 8.94
C ASP A 210 6.38 2.06 8.66
N ALA A 211 5.60 1.00 8.90
CA ALA A 211 5.90 -0.37 8.49
C ALA A 211 4.80 -0.92 7.58
N GLY A 212 5.16 -1.86 6.70
CA GLY A 212 4.24 -2.42 5.74
C GLY A 212 4.68 -3.73 5.13
N ILE A 213 3.79 -4.32 4.35
CA ILE A 213 3.98 -5.60 3.67
C ILE A 213 3.69 -5.43 2.18
N LEU A 214 4.59 -5.95 1.36
CA LEU A 214 4.32 -6.23 -0.03
C LEU A 214 3.84 -7.67 -0.17
N PHE A 215 2.62 -7.84 -0.62
CA PHE A 215 2.09 -9.13 -1.03
C PHE A 215 2.29 -9.33 -2.54
N ALA A 216 2.68 -10.56 -2.91
CA ALA A 216 2.61 -11.07 -4.26
C ALA A 216 1.55 -12.18 -4.26
N ASP A 217 0.45 -11.96 -4.97
CA ASP A 217 -0.79 -12.74 -4.81
C ASP A 217 -1.25 -12.71 -3.33
N ASN A 218 -1.27 -13.84 -2.63
CA ASN A 218 -1.62 -13.91 -1.21
C ASN A 218 -0.41 -14.20 -0.29
N GLU A 219 0.80 -14.17 -0.82
CA GLU A 219 2.01 -14.48 -0.07
C GLU A 219 2.79 -13.21 0.30
N VAL A 220 3.35 -13.20 1.50
CA VAL A 220 4.25 -12.12 1.94
C VAL A 220 5.54 -12.19 1.12
N ALA A 221 5.70 -11.26 0.19
CA ALA A 221 6.90 -11.18 -0.64
C ALA A 221 8.02 -10.37 0.03
N ARG A 222 7.66 -9.28 0.71
CA ARG A 222 8.60 -8.44 1.47
C ARG A 222 7.90 -7.75 2.63
N VAL A 223 8.64 -7.53 3.71
CA VAL A 223 8.25 -6.65 4.82
C VAL A 223 9.19 -5.46 4.81
N VAL A 224 8.64 -4.25 4.90
CA VAL A 224 9.40 -3.01 4.74
C VAL A 224 9.07 -1.99 5.83
N HIS A 225 10.03 -1.11 6.14
CA HIS A 225 9.82 0.00 7.06
C HIS A 225 10.57 1.27 6.65
N THR A 226 10.08 2.43 7.07
CA THR A 226 10.75 3.73 6.90
C THR A 226 11.28 4.30 8.23
N ARG A 227 10.85 3.73 9.36
CA ARG A 227 11.29 4.03 10.73
C ARG A 227 11.84 2.75 11.37
N ALA A 228 13.05 2.82 11.94
CA ALA A 228 13.80 1.65 12.40
C ALA A 228 13.06 0.80 13.46
N GLU A 229 12.26 1.43 14.31
CA GLU A 229 11.53 0.75 15.40
C GLU A 229 10.12 0.28 14.98
N ALA A 230 9.74 0.50 13.71
CA ALA A 230 8.45 0.07 13.21
C ALA A 230 8.48 -1.37 12.77
N SER A 231 7.57 -2.17 13.27
CA SER A 231 7.51 -3.62 13.09
C SER A 231 6.21 -4.07 12.40
N VAL A 232 6.27 -5.26 11.88
CA VAL A 232 5.13 -6.02 11.35
C VAL A 232 5.06 -7.36 12.06
N TYR A 233 3.86 -7.76 12.41
CA TYR A 233 3.61 -9.01 13.12
C TYR A 233 2.63 -9.89 12.34
N HIS A 234 2.89 -11.19 12.32
CA HIS A 234 1.85 -12.19 12.09
C HIS A 234 1.25 -12.58 13.45
N VAL A 235 -0.06 -12.47 13.57
CA VAL A 235 -0.78 -12.75 14.81
C VAL A 235 -1.68 -13.96 14.61
N SER A 236 -1.49 -14.99 15.41
CA SER A 236 -2.21 -16.26 15.34
C SER A 236 -2.71 -16.72 16.71
N LEU A 237 -3.54 -17.76 16.71
CA LEU A 237 -3.99 -18.47 17.90
C LEU A 237 -3.41 -19.89 17.88
N GLU A 238 -2.56 -20.22 18.84
CA GLU A 238 -1.92 -21.53 18.97
C GLU A 238 -2.16 -22.10 20.37
N GLY A 239 -2.75 -23.27 20.45
CA GLY A 239 -3.05 -23.89 21.74
C GLY A 239 -3.97 -23.08 22.66
N GLY A 240 -4.75 -22.14 22.11
CA GLY A 240 -5.63 -21.22 22.87
C GLY A 240 -4.96 -19.91 23.29
N GLU A 241 -3.67 -19.73 23.01
CA GLU A 241 -2.92 -18.54 23.31
C GLU A 241 -2.61 -17.72 22.04
N ILE A 242 -2.57 -16.39 22.18
CA ILE A 242 -2.14 -15.51 21.07
C ILE A 242 -0.63 -15.59 20.91
N VAL A 243 -0.21 -15.86 19.69
CA VAL A 243 1.18 -15.82 19.26
C VAL A 243 1.38 -14.67 18.30
N GLU A 244 2.28 -13.74 18.64
CA GLU A 244 2.76 -12.69 17.77
C GLU A 244 4.15 -13.03 17.29
N THR A 245 4.32 -13.19 15.99
CA THR A 245 5.62 -13.41 15.36
C THR A 245 6.01 -12.15 14.61
N GLU A 246 7.04 -11.47 15.06
CA GLU A 246 7.62 -10.34 14.34
C GLU A 246 8.26 -10.81 13.04
N LEU A 247 7.94 -10.16 11.94
CA LEU A 247 8.46 -10.48 10.61
C LEU A 247 9.69 -9.63 10.32
N PRO A 248 10.80 -10.23 9.83
CA PRO A 248 12.00 -9.49 9.46
C PRO A 248 11.69 -8.44 8.39
N ALA A 249 12.00 -7.17 8.68
CA ALA A 249 11.69 -6.04 7.81
C ALA A 249 12.96 -5.43 7.20
N GLU A 250 12.88 -5.05 5.92
CA GLU A 250 13.91 -4.33 5.19
C GLU A 250 13.62 -2.82 5.26
N ARG A 251 14.67 -2.01 5.47
CA ARG A 251 14.52 -0.57 5.42
C ARG A 251 14.42 -0.10 3.97
N ILE A 252 13.34 0.60 3.62
CA ILE A 252 13.26 1.33 2.35
C ILE A 252 13.74 2.76 2.56
N GLU A 253 14.70 3.20 1.74
CA GLU A 253 15.41 4.44 1.96
C GLU A 253 14.67 5.69 1.47
N ARG A 254 14.96 6.82 2.15
CA ARG A 254 14.62 8.17 1.72
C ARG A 254 15.71 8.70 0.78
N SER A 255 15.99 8.03 -0.34
CA SER A 255 17.02 8.54 -1.28
C SER A 255 16.57 9.82 -2.00
#